data_1f5e69a291a8f256c7ad848ab0657c02
#
_entry.id   1f5e69a291a8f256c7ad848ab0657c02
#
_cell.length_a   1.000
_cell.length_b   1.000
_cell.length_c   1.000
_cell.angle_alpha   90.00
_cell.angle_beta   90.00
_cell.angle_gamma   90.00
#
_symmetry.space_group_name_H-M   'P 1'
#
loop_
_entity.id
_entity.type
_entity.pdbx_description
1 polymer ?
#
loop_
_entity_poly.entity_id
_entity_poly.type
_entity_poly.pdbx_seq_one_letter_code
_entity_poly.pdbx_strand_id
1 'polypeptide(L)'
;TDGKISTPSLQGQFLITGAANDGGTSNITVNKEARIIASNIEVGNGLIHVLDKVLRVANLTLSETLEADSSLSLFTEATKATGWFEKLDQPVTYNTDSIASYLTVLAQTNEVFADAGLNSLEDLKTRYSHLDDPTNPADSLNLFVAYRILPGLNYLADLAVTPAVTTRAPLEVITVKLAVDTLLLNEETFNGVLEKGVEINRQQSDITASNGVLHLVDENFFIKKRLPAPVYFDVADQPEFRQLSSVFRVPGNSVSLKKDELSLVDWPDNQSLTYVAAAIGDGAFLDQAWHGDVIDMLRFRNGFL
;
A
#
# COMPACT_ATOMS: atom_id res chain seq x y z
N THR A 1 10.65 20.21 7.40
CA THR A 1 10.23 19.18 6.44
C THR A 1 11.39 18.85 5.52
N ASP A 2 11.77 17.60 5.48
CA ASP A 2 12.78 17.12 4.56
C ASP A 2 12.23 17.23 3.13
N GLY A 3 13.06 17.64 2.19
CA GLY A 3 12.66 17.84 0.80
C GLY A 3 13.64 17.23 -0.17
N LYS A 4 13.13 16.62 -1.24
CA LYS A 4 13.95 16.16 -2.35
C LYS A 4 14.35 17.34 -3.23
N ILE A 5 15.63 17.45 -3.57
CA ILE A 5 16.09 18.39 -4.61
C ILE A 5 15.57 17.87 -5.95
N SER A 6 14.88 18.73 -6.70
CA SER A 6 14.19 18.36 -7.95
C SER A 6 15.14 17.90 -9.07
N THR A 7 16.41 18.29 -8.99
CA THR A 7 17.42 17.95 -9.99
C THR A 7 18.34 16.86 -9.44
N PRO A 8 18.60 15.77 -10.19
CA PRO A 8 19.54 14.76 -9.75
C PRO A 8 20.98 15.29 -9.78
N SER A 9 21.83 14.69 -8.96
CA SER A 9 23.28 14.91 -9.00
C SER A 9 23.87 14.40 -10.33
N LEU A 10 25.13 14.70 -10.59
CA LEU A 10 25.84 14.16 -11.76
C LEU A 10 25.91 12.63 -11.79
N GLN A 11 25.73 11.98 -10.64
CA GLN A 11 25.63 10.52 -10.53
C GLN A 11 24.21 10.00 -10.76
N GLY A 12 23.25 10.86 -11.10
CA GLY A 12 21.84 10.49 -11.34
C GLY A 12 21.00 10.30 -10.08
N GLN A 13 21.58 10.47 -8.89
CA GLN A 13 20.85 10.30 -7.62
C GLN A 13 20.34 11.64 -7.10
N PHE A 14 19.17 11.61 -6.46
CA PHE A 14 18.58 12.79 -5.84
C PHE A 14 19.15 12.99 -4.43
N LEU A 15 19.34 14.25 -4.04
CA LEU A 15 19.71 14.61 -2.68
C LEU A 15 18.45 14.99 -1.91
N ILE A 16 18.42 14.63 -0.66
CA ILE A 16 17.37 15.01 0.29
C ILE A 16 17.93 16.09 1.21
N THR A 17 17.21 17.17 1.36
CA THR A 17 17.55 18.22 2.32
C THR A 17 16.56 18.21 3.47
N GLY A 18 17.06 18.36 4.67
CA GLY A 18 16.28 18.44 5.88
C GLY A 18 16.76 19.58 6.79
N ALA A 19 16.04 19.80 7.88
CA ALA A 19 16.43 20.73 8.91
C ALA A 19 16.66 19.99 10.24
N ALA A 20 17.83 20.18 10.83
CA ALA A 20 18.11 19.76 12.19
C ALA A 20 18.18 20.97 13.11
N ASN A 21 17.42 20.95 14.21
CA ASN A 21 17.44 21.97 15.24
C ASN A 21 18.20 21.43 16.47
N ASP A 22 19.48 21.76 16.55
CA ASP A 22 20.30 21.39 17.70
C ASP A 22 20.55 22.64 18.55
N GLY A 23 19.90 22.73 19.70
CA GLY A 23 20.18 23.76 20.71
C GLY A 23 19.99 25.20 20.23
N GLY A 24 19.05 25.46 19.32
CA GLY A 24 18.74 26.81 18.80
C GLY A 24 19.48 27.21 17.53
N THR A 25 20.32 26.36 16.99
CA THR A 25 20.97 26.58 15.68
C THR A 25 20.27 25.74 14.62
N SER A 26 19.68 26.40 13.61
CA SER A 26 19.09 25.70 12.47
C SER A 26 20.19 25.28 11.51
N ASN A 27 20.33 24.00 11.26
CA ASN A 27 21.26 23.44 10.31
C ASN A 27 20.50 22.77 9.18
N ILE A 28 20.93 22.98 7.96
CA ILE A 28 20.43 22.22 6.81
C ILE A 28 21.22 20.91 6.73
N THR A 29 20.49 19.80 6.71
CA THR A 29 21.07 18.49 6.51
C THR A 29 20.94 18.05 5.06
N VAL A 30 21.86 17.22 4.60
CA VAL A 30 21.83 16.58 3.29
C VAL A 30 21.89 15.07 3.49
N ASN A 31 20.95 14.34 2.88
CA ASN A 31 20.76 12.89 2.99
C ASN A 31 20.67 12.39 4.44
N LYS A 32 20.19 13.24 5.37
CA LYS A 32 20.14 12.96 6.82
C LYS A 32 21.52 12.69 7.46
N GLU A 33 22.60 12.75 6.70
CA GLU A 33 23.96 12.39 7.12
C GLU A 33 24.87 13.59 7.34
N ALA A 34 24.93 14.51 6.39
CA ALA A 34 25.82 15.65 6.39
C ALA A 34 25.09 16.94 6.72
N ARG A 35 25.81 17.91 7.30
CA ARG A 35 25.31 19.26 7.56
C ARG A 35 26.03 20.27 6.68
N ILE A 36 25.32 21.28 6.23
CA ILE A 36 25.90 22.43 5.55
C ILE A 36 26.53 23.34 6.60
N ILE A 37 27.86 23.44 6.60
CA ILE A 37 28.64 24.28 7.53
C ILE A 37 29.00 25.65 6.95
N ALA A 38 29.04 25.77 5.61
CA ALA A 38 29.10 27.06 4.91
C ALA A 38 28.28 26.98 3.63
N SER A 39 27.52 28.01 3.34
CA SER A 39 26.58 28.01 2.22
C SER A 39 26.74 29.24 1.34
N ASN A 40 26.24 29.14 0.11
CA ASN A 40 26.13 30.26 -0.84
C ASN A 40 27.46 30.95 -1.16
N ILE A 41 28.55 30.19 -1.22
CA ILE A 41 29.84 30.72 -1.68
C ILE A 41 29.75 30.88 -3.19
N GLU A 42 29.68 32.11 -3.65
CA GLU A 42 29.56 32.42 -5.07
C GLU A 42 30.86 32.18 -5.82
N VAL A 43 30.74 31.51 -6.98
CA VAL A 43 31.81 31.30 -7.94
C VAL A 43 31.32 31.69 -9.34
N GLY A 44 32.23 31.83 -10.29
CA GLY A 44 31.90 32.32 -11.64
C GLY A 44 30.82 31.55 -12.40
N ASN A 45 30.52 30.31 -12.03
CA ASN A 45 29.56 29.43 -12.72
C ASN A 45 28.60 28.71 -11.77
N GLY A 46 28.50 29.11 -10.51
CA GLY A 46 27.57 28.45 -9.57
C GLY A 46 27.78 28.86 -8.10
N LEU A 47 27.30 27.98 -7.22
CA LEU A 47 27.41 28.12 -5.77
C LEU A 47 28.10 26.90 -5.18
N ILE A 48 28.91 27.12 -4.15
CA ILE A 48 29.53 26.07 -3.36
C ILE A 48 28.89 26.03 -1.97
N HIS A 49 28.53 24.84 -1.53
CA HIS A 49 28.15 24.55 -0.15
C HIS A 49 29.17 23.61 0.46
N VAL A 50 29.65 23.93 1.65
CA VAL A 50 30.61 23.10 2.39
C VAL A 50 29.87 22.20 3.36
N LEU A 51 30.16 20.94 3.35
CA LEU A 51 29.55 19.92 4.22
C LEU A 51 30.55 19.47 5.29
N ASP A 52 30.02 19.06 6.45
CA ASP A 52 30.84 18.49 7.56
C ASP A 52 31.24 17.03 7.31
N LYS A 53 30.58 16.36 6.36
CA LYS A 53 30.83 14.97 6.00
C LYS A 53 30.81 14.75 4.50
N VAL A 54 31.47 13.69 4.05
CA VAL A 54 31.41 13.24 2.64
C VAL A 54 30.09 12.55 2.39
N LEU A 55 29.37 13.00 1.35
CA LEU A 55 28.17 12.29 0.88
C LEU A 55 28.59 11.02 0.14
N ARG A 56 27.92 9.94 0.47
CA ARG A 56 28.11 8.65 -0.21
C ARG A 56 27.07 8.48 -1.31
N VAL A 57 27.52 7.92 -2.43
CA VAL A 57 26.63 7.47 -3.50
C VAL A 57 26.02 6.12 -3.07
N ALA A 58 24.73 5.98 -3.19
CA ALA A 58 24.07 4.69 -2.95
C ALA A 58 24.44 3.72 -4.06
N ASN A 59 25.18 2.66 -3.73
CA ASN A 59 25.65 1.66 -4.67
C ASN A 59 24.81 0.39 -4.66
N LEU A 60 24.12 0.13 -3.55
CA LEU A 60 23.28 -1.06 -3.40
C LEU A 60 21.95 -0.86 -4.10
N THR A 61 21.46 -1.90 -4.74
CA THR A 61 20.08 -1.97 -5.24
C THR A 61 19.09 -2.05 -4.07
N LEU A 62 17.79 -1.98 -4.35
CA LEU A 62 16.75 -2.18 -3.33
C LEU A 62 16.83 -3.57 -2.71
N SER A 63 17.07 -4.61 -3.52
CA SER A 63 17.22 -5.99 -3.02
C SER A 63 18.46 -6.14 -2.15
N GLU A 64 19.60 -5.61 -2.57
CA GLU A 64 20.83 -5.62 -1.78
C GLU A 64 20.70 -4.79 -0.50
N THR A 65 19.97 -3.68 -0.55
CA THR A 65 19.67 -2.85 0.64
C THR A 65 18.80 -3.61 1.64
N LEU A 66 17.79 -4.35 1.17
CA LEU A 66 16.96 -5.22 2.01
C LEU A 66 17.78 -6.35 2.62
N GLU A 67 18.65 -6.97 1.85
CA GLU A 67 19.49 -8.11 2.32
C GLU A 67 20.57 -7.67 3.31
N ALA A 68 21.08 -6.44 3.18
CA ALA A 68 22.08 -5.89 4.09
C ALA A 68 21.55 -5.59 5.50
N ASP A 69 20.24 -5.45 5.67
CA ASP A 69 19.61 -5.18 6.96
C ASP A 69 18.95 -6.44 7.52
N SER A 70 19.58 -7.02 8.55
CA SER A 70 19.07 -8.22 9.21
C SER A 70 17.69 -8.04 9.86
N SER A 71 17.30 -6.82 10.20
CA SER A 71 15.97 -6.53 10.73
C SER A 71 14.86 -6.68 9.69
N LEU A 72 15.20 -6.74 8.41
CA LEU A 72 14.31 -6.90 7.26
C LEU A 72 14.34 -8.32 6.68
N SER A 73 14.96 -9.29 7.37
CA SER A 73 15.21 -10.63 6.81
C SER A 73 13.93 -11.34 6.39
N LEU A 74 12.85 -11.26 7.18
CA LEU A 74 11.58 -11.91 6.83
C LEU A 74 10.91 -11.25 5.62
N PHE A 75 10.96 -9.92 5.49
CA PHE A 75 10.48 -9.25 4.30
C PHE A 75 11.33 -9.60 3.07
N THR A 76 12.64 -9.70 3.23
CA THR A 76 13.58 -10.15 2.19
C THR A 76 13.25 -11.57 1.74
N GLU A 77 13.00 -12.50 2.66
CA GLU A 77 12.56 -13.86 2.33
C GLU A 77 11.22 -13.86 1.56
N ALA A 78 10.27 -13.01 1.94
CA ALA A 78 9.01 -12.88 1.23
C ALA A 78 9.21 -12.34 -0.20
N THR A 79 10.11 -11.36 -0.40
CA THR A 79 10.43 -10.87 -1.75
C THR A 79 11.08 -11.96 -2.61
N LYS A 80 11.97 -12.78 -2.04
CA LYS A 80 12.59 -13.93 -2.72
C LYS A 80 11.55 -14.99 -3.09
N ALA A 81 10.69 -15.36 -2.16
CA ALA A 81 9.65 -16.36 -2.38
C ALA A 81 8.64 -15.96 -3.48
N THR A 82 8.42 -14.67 -3.67
CA THR A 82 7.45 -14.14 -4.64
C THR A 82 8.08 -13.70 -5.98
N GLY A 83 9.41 -13.83 -6.13
CA GLY A 83 10.14 -13.40 -7.32
C GLY A 83 10.22 -11.88 -7.48
N TRP A 84 9.93 -11.13 -6.42
CA TRP A 84 10.11 -9.68 -6.42
C TRP A 84 11.56 -9.27 -6.14
N PHE A 85 12.35 -10.11 -5.47
CA PHE A 85 13.75 -9.82 -5.16
C PHE A 85 14.56 -9.52 -6.43
N GLU A 86 14.43 -10.35 -7.45
CA GLU A 86 15.09 -10.19 -8.73
C GLU A 86 14.64 -8.95 -9.50
N LYS A 87 13.36 -8.55 -9.32
CA LYS A 87 12.83 -7.33 -9.92
C LYS A 87 13.35 -6.08 -9.22
N LEU A 88 13.55 -6.15 -7.90
CA LEU A 88 14.12 -5.08 -7.09
C LEU A 88 15.64 -4.95 -7.26
N ASP A 89 16.28 -5.95 -7.88
CA ASP A 89 17.70 -5.95 -8.19
C ASP A 89 18.03 -5.33 -9.56
N GLN A 90 17.03 -5.06 -10.36
CA GLN A 90 17.27 -4.55 -11.72
C GLN A 90 17.82 -3.12 -11.69
N PRO A 91 18.82 -2.81 -12.53
CA PRO A 91 19.29 -1.45 -12.70
C PRO A 91 18.19 -0.56 -13.28
N VAL A 92 18.33 0.74 -13.05
CA VAL A 92 17.40 1.71 -13.63
C VAL A 92 17.49 1.68 -15.15
N THR A 93 16.35 1.54 -15.78
CA THR A 93 16.18 1.65 -17.23
C THR A 93 15.18 2.75 -17.56
N TYR A 94 15.17 3.21 -18.78
CA TYR A 94 14.22 4.19 -19.28
C TYR A 94 13.32 3.53 -20.31
N ASN A 95 12.03 3.79 -20.22
CA ASN A 95 11.08 3.37 -21.25
C ASN A 95 11.15 4.31 -22.48
N THR A 96 10.30 4.06 -23.48
CA THR A 96 10.19 4.87 -24.71
C THR A 96 9.86 6.34 -24.46
N ASP A 97 9.20 6.66 -23.34
CA ASP A 97 8.83 8.01 -22.93
C ASP A 97 9.85 8.65 -21.99
N SER A 98 11.03 8.07 -21.87
CA SER A 98 12.12 8.49 -20.97
C SER A 98 11.76 8.45 -19.48
N ILE A 99 10.78 7.61 -19.11
CA ILE A 99 10.41 7.38 -17.71
C ILE A 99 11.34 6.32 -17.11
N ALA A 100 12.03 6.69 -16.06
CA ALA A 100 12.95 5.81 -15.35
C ALA A 100 12.20 4.74 -14.55
N SER A 101 12.74 3.53 -14.51
CA SER A 101 12.17 2.36 -13.83
C SER A 101 12.46 2.33 -12.32
N TYR A 102 12.57 3.47 -11.67
CA TYR A 102 12.72 3.52 -10.22
C TYR A 102 11.55 2.88 -9.49
N LEU A 103 11.84 2.33 -8.32
CA LEU A 103 10.85 1.76 -7.43
C LEU A 103 10.98 2.36 -6.03
N THR A 104 9.86 2.37 -5.31
CA THR A 104 9.82 2.69 -3.88
C THR A 104 9.30 1.47 -3.13
N VAL A 105 9.96 1.09 -2.06
CA VAL A 105 9.57 -0.06 -1.24
C VAL A 105 9.15 0.42 0.15
N LEU A 106 8.00 -0.08 0.60
CA LEU A 106 7.48 0.09 1.96
C LEU A 106 7.72 -1.20 2.73
N ALA A 107 8.87 -1.33 3.38
CA ALA A 107 9.27 -2.55 4.06
C ALA A 107 8.81 -2.58 5.51
N GLN A 108 8.75 -3.78 6.07
CA GLN A 108 8.42 -4.05 7.46
C GLN A 108 9.58 -4.77 8.13
N THR A 109 9.87 -4.39 9.38
CA THR A 109 10.86 -5.09 10.18
C THR A 109 10.32 -6.42 10.70
N ASN A 110 11.23 -7.31 11.10
CA ASN A 110 10.89 -8.57 11.75
C ASN A 110 10.05 -8.36 13.01
N GLU A 111 10.31 -7.26 13.74
CA GLU A 111 9.55 -6.89 14.94
C GLU A 111 8.08 -6.58 14.58
N VAL A 112 7.86 -5.77 13.56
CA VAL A 112 6.50 -5.45 13.06
C VAL A 112 5.76 -6.71 12.60
N PHE A 113 6.45 -7.66 11.97
CA PHE A 113 5.86 -8.95 11.63
C PHE A 113 5.53 -9.78 12.88
N ALA A 114 6.43 -9.81 13.85
CA ALA A 114 6.22 -10.56 15.08
C ALA A 114 5.03 -10.02 15.88
N ASP A 115 4.84 -8.71 15.93
CA ASP A 115 3.67 -8.06 16.56
C ASP A 115 2.36 -8.46 15.89
N ALA A 116 2.40 -8.77 14.59
CA ALA A 116 1.27 -9.32 13.85
C ALA A 116 1.14 -10.85 13.96
N GLY A 117 1.99 -11.50 14.77
CA GLY A 117 2.02 -12.95 14.93
C GLY A 117 2.65 -13.72 13.76
N LEU A 118 3.50 -13.07 12.98
CA LEU A 118 4.17 -13.62 11.80
C LEU A 118 5.68 -13.68 12.07
N ASN A 119 6.19 -14.85 12.36
CA ASN A 119 7.59 -15.02 12.78
C ASN A 119 8.47 -15.73 11.75
N SER A 120 7.87 -16.21 10.68
CA SER A 120 8.56 -16.98 9.65
C SER A 120 7.91 -16.78 8.27
N LEU A 121 8.65 -17.15 7.23
CA LEU A 121 8.09 -17.22 5.86
C LEU A 121 6.92 -18.19 5.77
N GLU A 122 6.94 -19.25 6.56
CA GLU A 122 5.85 -20.23 6.57
C GLU A 122 4.56 -19.65 7.18
N ASP A 123 4.69 -18.80 8.21
CA ASP A 123 3.54 -18.06 8.76
C ASP A 123 2.96 -17.11 7.70
N LEU A 124 3.83 -16.43 6.94
CA LEU A 124 3.39 -15.57 5.83
C LEU A 124 2.68 -16.35 4.74
N LYS A 125 3.21 -17.50 4.34
CA LYS A 125 2.56 -18.37 3.37
C LYS A 125 1.21 -18.88 3.87
N THR A 126 1.17 -19.41 5.08
CA THR A 126 -0.07 -19.92 5.70
C THR A 126 -1.14 -18.84 5.77
N ARG A 127 -0.75 -17.59 6.04
CA ARG A 127 -1.69 -16.48 6.18
C ARG A 127 -2.15 -15.89 4.86
N TYR A 128 -1.25 -15.81 3.87
CA TYR A 128 -1.50 -15.04 2.65
C TYR A 128 -1.48 -15.87 1.37
N SER A 129 -0.68 -16.94 1.26
CA SER A 129 -0.63 -17.72 0.03
C SER A 129 -1.86 -18.65 -0.07
N HIS A 130 -2.79 -18.30 -0.95
CA HIS A 130 -4.01 -19.08 -1.14
C HIS A 130 -3.95 -20.03 -2.34
N LEU A 131 -2.93 -19.88 -3.20
CA LEU A 131 -2.70 -20.74 -4.36
C LEU A 131 -1.56 -21.75 -4.14
N ASP A 132 -0.90 -21.73 -2.98
CA ASP A 132 0.34 -22.47 -2.69
C ASP A 132 1.46 -22.23 -3.73
N ASP A 133 1.38 -21.13 -4.48
CA ASP A 133 2.37 -20.69 -5.45
C ASP A 133 2.65 -19.20 -5.29
N PRO A 134 3.53 -18.82 -4.37
CA PRO A 134 3.88 -17.43 -4.14
C PRO A 134 4.46 -16.69 -5.36
N THR A 135 4.96 -17.43 -6.35
CA THR A 135 5.49 -16.81 -7.59
C THR A 135 4.37 -16.37 -8.53
N ASN A 136 3.18 -16.92 -8.38
CA ASN A 136 2.01 -16.55 -9.16
C ASN A 136 1.57 -15.11 -8.81
N PRO A 137 1.48 -14.18 -9.78
CA PRO A 137 1.04 -12.81 -9.52
C PRO A 137 -0.36 -12.68 -8.92
N ALA A 138 -1.22 -13.70 -9.05
CA ALA A 138 -2.54 -13.74 -8.45
C ALA A 138 -2.53 -14.26 -7.01
N ASP A 139 -1.45 -14.91 -6.56
CA ASP A 139 -1.34 -15.37 -5.18
C ASP A 139 -1.32 -14.20 -4.20
N SER A 140 -2.05 -14.33 -3.10
CA SER A 140 -2.18 -13.22 -2.14
C SER A 140 -0.87 -12.87 -1.44
N LEU A 141 0.11 -13.79 -1.33
CA LEU A 141 1.43 -13.45 -0.83
C LEU A 141 2.22 -12.63 -1.86
N ASN A 142 2.07 -12.94 -3.16
CA ASN A 142 2.65 -12.10 -4.21
C ASN A 142 2.04 -10.69 -4.18
N LEU A 143 0.70 -10.62 -4.08
CA LEU A 143 0.00 -9.36 -3.96
C LEU A 143 0.39 -8.59 -2.69
N PHE A 144 0.64 -9.30 -1.58
CA PHE A 144 1.12 -8.70 -0.33
C PHE A 144 2.45 -7.98 -0.51
N VAL A 145 3.40 -8.58 -1.21
CA VAL A 145 4.68 -7.94 -1.53
C VAL A 145 4.49 -6.84 -2.56
N ALA A 146 3.78 -7.13 -3.67
CA ALA A 146 3.53 -6.17 -4.74
C ALA A 146 2.82 -4.89 -4.27
N TYR A 147 1.95 -5.00 -3.28
CA TYR A 147 1.23 -3.87 -2.68
C TYR A 147 2.15 -2.89 -1.95
N ARG A 148 3.31 -3.34 -1.50
CA ARG A 148 4.34 -2.53 -0.84
C ARG A 148 5.36 -1.93 -1.79
N ILE A 149 5.22 -2.18 -3.07
CA ILE A 149 6.13 -1.68 -4.10
C ILE A 149 5.39 -0.64 -4.94
N LEU A 150 5.88 0.59 -4.92
CA LEU A 150 5.33 1.70 -5.66
C LEU A 150 6.17 1.96 -6.90
N PRO A 151 5.56 2.32 -8.04
CA PRO A 151 6.31 2.80 -9.19
C PRO A 151 6.90 4.18 -8.91
N GLY A 152 8.09 4.42 -9.45
CA GLY A 152 8.76 5.71 -9.32
C GLY A 152 9.55 5.89 -8.04
N LEU A 153 10.13 7.06 -7.91
CA LEU A 153 10.97 7.48 -6.79
C LEU A 153 10.15 8.42 -5.89
N ASN A 154 9.59 7.87 -4.82
CA ASN A 154 8.70 8.58 -3.90
C ASN A 154 9.38 8.73 -2.53
N TYR A 155 10.08 9.82 -2.30
CA TYR A 155 10.58 10.17 -0.97
C TYR A 155 9.43 10.64 -0.08
N LEU A 156 9.64 10.71 1.24
CA LEU A 156 8.60 11.16 2.18
C LEU A 156 8.01 12.52 1.80
N ALA A 157 8.83 13.43 1.27
CA ALA A 157 8.37 14.73 0.81
C ALA A 157 7.45 14.63 -0.42
N ASP A 158 7.68 13.69 -1.32
CA ASP A 158 6.82 13.44 -2.48
C ASP A 158 5.51 12.81 -2.02
N LEU A 159 5.58 11.83 -1.11
CA LEU A 159 4.40 11.19 -0.52
C LEU A 159 3.52 12.18 0.25
N ALA A 160 4.13 13.13 0.96
CA ALA A 160 3.39 14.13 1.76
C ALA A 160 2.46 15.02 0.95
N VAL A 161 2.72 15.19 -0.34
CA VAL A 161 1.91 16.01 -1.26
C VAL A 161 1.08 15.18 -2.24
N THR A 162 1.16 13.85 -2.14
CA THR A 162 0.46 12.93 -3.03
C THR A 162 -0.60 12.16 -2.24
N PRO A 163 -1.90 12.47 -2.40
CA PRO A 163 -2.95 11.89 -1.55
C PRO A 163 -3.19 10.39 -1.80
N ALA A 164 -2.75 9.86 -2.93
CA ALA A 164 -2.83 8.45 -3.25
C ALA A 164 -1.73 8.05 -4.24
N VAL A 165 -1.14 6.89 -4.03
CA VAL A 165 -0.10 6.32 -4.89
C VAL A 165 -0.52 4.95 -5.38
N THR A 166 -0.24 4.67 -6.65
CA THR A 166 -0.44 3.35 -7.23
C THR A 166 0.59 2.37 -6.70
N THR A 167 0.24 1.09 -6.66
CA THR A 167 1.14 0.02 -6.26
C THR A 167 1.46 -0.91 -7.44
N ARG A 168 2.35 -1.85 -7.24
CA ARG A 168 2.59 -2.94 -8.20
C ARG A 168 1.57 -4.07 -8.08
N ALA A 169 0.74 -4.09 -7.05
CA ALA A 169 -0.46 -4.92 -7.02
C ALA A 169 -1.49 -4.32 -8.00
N PRO A 170 -2.03 -5.11 -8.93
CA PRO A 170 -2.92 -4.60 -9.97
C PRO A 170 -4.17 -3.92 -9.40
N LEU A 171 -4.45 -2.71 -9.89
CA LEU A 171 -5.61 -1.89 -9.51
C LEU A 171 -5.64 -1.41 -8.05
N GLU A 172 -4.57 -1.65 -7.29
CA GLU A 172 -4.50 -1.27 -5.89
C GLU A 172 -3.73 0.04 -5.71
N VAL A 173 -4.24 0.86 -4.81
CA VAL A 173 -3.65 2.14 -4.42
C VAL A 173 -3.45 2.18 -2.91
N ILE A 174 -2.51 3.00 -2.46
CA ILE A 174 -2.32 3.36 -1.08
C ILE A 174 -2.69 4.84 -0.95
N THR A 175 -3.63 5.15 -0.08
CA THR A 175 -3.92 6.54 0.27
C THR A 175 -2.88 7.03 1.26
N VAL A 176 -2.47 8.29 1.09
CA VAL A 176 -1.46 8.93 1.94
C VAL A 176 -2.07 10.16 2.57
N LYS A 177 -1.97 10.27 3.88
CA LYS A 177 -2.42 11.43 4.64
C LYS A 177 -1.26 12.00 5.44
N LEU A 178 -1.02 13.28 5.28
CA LEU A 178 -0.10 14.00 6.15
C LEU A 178 -0.81 14.31 7.48
N ALA A 179 -0.40 13.68 8.55
CA ALA A 179 -0.72 14.05 9.92
C ALA A 179 0.39 14.96 10.46
N VAL A 180 0.18 15.61 11.60
CA VAL A 180 1.02 16.70 12.12
C VAL A 180 2.53 16.53 11.87
N ASP A 181 3.08 15.35 12.14
CA ASP A 181 4.51 15.04 11.98
C ASP A 181 4.79 13.71 11.28
N THR A 182 3.76 13.01 10.81
CA THR A 182 3.90 11.68 10.23
C THR A 182 3.06 11.52 8.98
N LEU A 183 3.37 10.51 8.18
CA LEU A 183 2.55 10.08 7.07
C LEU A 183 1.79 8.82 7.46
N LEU A 184 0.48 8.86 7.28
CA LEU A 184 -0.42 7.75 7.50
C LEU A 184 -0.83 7.13 6.16
N LEU A 185 -0.65 5.84 6.05
CA LEU A 185 -1.05 5.04 4.90
C LEU A 185 -2.40 4.40 5.18
N ASN A 186 -3.34 4.51 4.24
CA ASN A 186 -4.66 3.90 4.32
C ASN A 186 -5.48 4.28 5.56
N GLU A 187 -5.32 5.50 6.06
CA GLU A 187 -6.28 6.04 7.03
C GLU A 187 -7.58 6.35 6.30
N GLU A 188 -8.67 5.78 6.78
CA GLU A 188 -9.99 6.01 6.20
C GLU A 188 -11.09 5.92 7.25
N THR A 189 -12.25 6.48 6.94
CA THR A 189 -13.44 6.30 7.75
C THR A 189 -14.36 5.32 7.05
N PHE A 190 -14.66 4.21 7.69
CA PHE A 190 -15.57 3.20 7.19
C PHE A 190 -16.74 3.00 8.14
N ASN A 191 -17.96 3.10 7.64
CA ASN A 191 -19.21 3.04 8.43
C ASN A 191 -19.19 3.94 9.68
N GLY A 192 -18.62 5.15 9.54
CA GLY A 192 -18.51 6.10 10.65
C GLY A 192 -17.43 5.80 11.68
N VAL A 193 -16.66 4.72 11.49
CA VAL A 193 -15.52 4.36 12.34
C VAL A 193 -14.23 4.77 11.64
N LEU A 194 -13.41 5.57 12.33
CA LEU A 194 -12.08 5.90 11.86
C LEU A 194 -11.17 4.68 11.99
N GLU A 195 -10.68 4.19 10.87
CA GLU A 195 -9.60 3.22 10.85
C GLU A 195 -8.27 3.95 10.75
N LYS A 196 -7.48 3.82 11.81
CA LYS A 196 -6.16 4.41 11.88
C LYS A 196 -5.29 3.88 10.73
N GLY A 197 -4.63 4.79 10.02
CA GLY A 197 -3.65 4.44 9.01
C GLY A 197 -2.35 3.94 9.64
N VAL A 198 -1.53 3.29 8.83
CA VAL A 198 -0.20 2.81 9.22
C VAL A 198 0.80 3.94 9.09
N GLU A 199 1.62 4.15 10.11
CA GLU A 199 2.65 5.17 10.10
C GLU A 199 3.87 4.74 9.30
N ILE A 200 4.46 5.70 8.57
CA ILE A 200 5.79 5.52 8.00
C ILE A 200 6.81 5.99 9.03
N ASN A 201 7.77 5.14 9.37
CA ASN A 201 8.86 5.49 10.27
C ASN A 201 9.75 6.56 9.64
N ARG A 202 9.57 7.80 10.04
CA ARG A 202 10.23 8.95 9.44
C ARG A 202 11.75 8.95 9.60
N GLN A 203 12.25 8.40 10.70
CA GLN A 203 13.70 8.39 10.99
C GLN A 203 14.43 7.33 10.17
N GLN A 204 13.78 6.19 9.97
CA GLN A 204 14.32 5.03 9.27
C GLN A 204 13.79 4.93 7.82
N SER A 205 13.37 6.04 7.24
CA SER A 205 12.87 6.13 5.87
C SER A 205 13.76 7.02 5.00
N ASP A 206 13.42 7.16 3.73
CA ASP A 206 14.24 7.84 2.72
C ASP A 206 15.62 7.19 2.53
N ILE A 207 15.71 5.88 2.69
CA ILE A 207 16.94 5.13 2.43
C ILE A 207 17.09 5.02 0.91
N THR A 208 18.03 5.77 0.36
CA THR A 208 18.29 5.79 -1.08
C THR A 208 19.05 4.56 -1.50
N ALA A 209 18.53 3.82 -2.47
CA ALA A 209 19.20 2.75 -3.19
C ALA A 209 19.60 3.24 -4.60
N SER A 210 20.45 2.49 -5.30
CA SER A 210 20.90 2.85 -6.66
C SER A 210 19.74 2.87 -7.67
N ASN A 211 18.69 2.10 -7.44
CA ASN A 211 17.52 1.94 -8.30
C ASN A 211 16.19 2.32 -7.63
N GLY A 212 16.23 2.95 -6.47
CA GLY A 212 14.99 3.30 -5.77
C GLY A 212 15.17 3.92 -4.39
N VAL A 213 14.11 3.89 -3.62
CA VAL A 213 14.09 4.33 -2.23
C VAL A 213 13.32 3.34 -1.35
N LEU A 214 13.77 3.17 -0.12
CA LEU A 214 13.17 2.29 0.89
C LEU A 214 12.65 3.12 2.05
N HIS A 215 11.44 2.80 2.51
CA HIS A 215 10.83 3.33 3.73
C HIS A 215 10.45 2.18 4.63
N LEU A 216 10.51 2.40 5.94
CA LEU A 216 10.00 1.46 6.93
C LEU A 216 8.62 1.90 7.41
N VAL A 217 7.74 0.92 7.60
CA VAL A 217 6.40 1.12 8.16
C VAL A 217 6.28 0.44 9.51
N ASP A 218 5.54 1.07 10.42
CA ASP A 218 5.52 0.68 11.84
C ASP A 218 4.46 -0.37 12.17
N GLU A 219 3.57 -0.70 11.22
CA GLU A 219 2.54 -1.73 11.42
C GLU A 219 2.43 -2.63 10.19
N ASN A 220 1.95 -3.85 10.40
CA ASN A 220 1.62 -4.75 9.29
C ASN A 220 0.33 -4.27 8.62
N PHE A 221 0.37 -4.08 7.30
CA PHE A 221 -0.79 -3.69 6.52
C PHE A 221 -0.88 -4.51 5.23
N PHE A 222 -2.07 -4.68 4.73
CA PHE A 222 -2.34 -5.32 3.45
C PHE A 222 -3.56 -4.68 2.79
N ILE A 223 -3.75 -5.03 1.52
CA ILE A 223 -4.98 -4.72 0.81
C ILE A 223 -6.13 -5.14 1.72
N LYS A 224 -6.82 -4.18 2.27
CA LYS A 224 -8.10 -4.45 2.87
C LYS A 224 -9.04 -4.72 1.70
N LYS A 225 -9.09 -5.98 1.23
CA LYS A 225 -10.26 -6.43 0.51
C LYS A 225 -11.41 -6.35 1.52
N ARG A 226 -11.88 -5.16 1.72
CA ARG A 226 -13.23 -4.97 2.15
C ARG A 226 -14.07 -5.43 0.98
N LEU A 227 -14.40 -6.70 1.02
CA LEU A 227 -15.74 -6.99 0.63
C LEU A 227 -16.54 -6.06 1.55
N PRO A 228 -17.28 -5.10 1.00
CA PRO A 228 -18.17 -4.32 1.82
C PRO A 228 -18.85 -5.33 2.69
N ALA A 229 -18.80 -5.09 4.00
CA ALA A 229 -19.51 -5.89 4.99
C ALA A 229 -20.81 -6.17 4.33
N PRO A 230 -21.18 -7.44 4.15
CA PRO A 230 -22.15 -7.74 3.12
C PRO A 230 -23.27 -6.77 3.31
N VAL A 231 -23.55 -5.99 2.29
CA VAL A 231 -24.56 -4.92 2.33
C VAL A 231 -25.82 -5.40 3.04
N TYR A 232 -26.03 -6.72 3.05
CA TYR A 232 -27.13 -7.33 3.78
C TYR A 232 -26.96 -7.33 5.31
N PHE A 233 -25.76 -7.22 5.88
CA PHE A 233 -25.60 -7.07 7.33
C PHE A 233 -25.92 -5.64 7.77
N ASP A 234 -25.51 -4.66 6.99
CA ASP A 234 -25.90 -3.27 7.24
C ASP A 234 -27.39 -3.07 7.00
N VAL A 235 -27.94 -3.75 5.99
CA VAL A 235 -29.35 -3.77 5.67
C VAL A 235 -30.18 -4.55 6.70
N ALA A 236 -29.63 -5.61 7.30
CA ALA A 236 -30.34 -6.41 8.30
C ALA A 236 -30.68 -5.62 9.57
N ASP A 237 -29.89 -4.63 9.92
CA ASP A 237 -30.08 -3.79 11.10
C ASP A 237 -31.02 -2.59 10.84
N GLN A 238 -31.37 -2.37 9.56
CA GLN A 238 -32.30 -1.31 9.17
C GLN A 238 -33.74 -1.89 9.03
N PRO A 239 -34.71 -1.38 9.78
CA PRO A 239 -36.07 -1.92 9.75
C PRO A 239 -36.73 -1.89 8.37
N GLU A 240 -36.41 -0.89 7.56
CA GLU A 240 -36.92 -0.69 6.21
C GLU A 240 -36.41 -1.72 5.18
N PHE A 241 -35.34 -2.44 5.51
CA PHE A 241 -34.75 -3.45 4.61
C PHE A 241 -34.90 -4.90 5.12
N ARG A 242 -35.80 -5.13 6.11
CA ARG A 242 -35.96 -6.47 6.71
C ARG A 242 -36.30 -7.55 5.71
N GLN A 243 -37.13 -7.23 4.72
CA GLN A 243 -37.54 -8.22 3.73
C GLN A 243 -36.38 -8.57 2.78
N LEU A 244 -35.61 -7.58 2.39
CA LEU A 244 -34.39 -7.83 1.61
C LEU A 244 -33.43 -8.74 2.39
N SER A 245 -33.21 -8.48 3.67
CA SER A 245 -32.35 -9.32 4.50
C SER A 245 -32.93 -10.72 4.71
N SER A 246 -34.27 -10.89 4.70
CA SER A 246 -34.91 -12.19 4.84
C SER A 246 -34.71 -13.08 3.62
N VAL A 247 -34.67 -12.50 2.43
CA VAL A 247 -34.37 -13.25 1.19
C VAL A 247 -32.97 -13.83 1.24
N PHE A 248 -32.03 -13.13 1.82
CA PHE A 248 -30.67 -13.63 2.00
C PHE A 248 -30.53 -14.65 3.14
N ARG A 249 -31.58 -14.88 3.93
CA ARG A 249 -31.58 -15.77 5.09
C ARG A 249 -32.51 -16.96 4.94
N VAL A 250 -33.03 -17.24 3.75
CA VAL A 250 -34.04 -18.31 3.58
C VAL A 250 -33.50 -19.65 4.05
N PRO A 251 -34.11 -20.26 5.08
CA PRO A 251 -33.70 -21.56 5.56
C PRO A 251 -34.16 -22.65 4.58
N GLY A 252 -33.28 -23.58 4.31
CA GLY A 252 -33.64 -24.83 3.63
C GLY A 252 -33.33 -24.91 2.15
N ASN A 253 -33.04 -23.82 1.51
CA ASN A 253 -32.29 -23.88 0.26
C ASN A 253 -30.81 -23.72 0.58
N SER A 254 -30.01 -24.54 -0.01
CA SER A 254 -28.54 -24.52 0.08
C SER A 254 -27.90 -23.22 -0.37
N VAL A 255 -28.68 -22.23 -0.70
CA VAL A 255 -28.29 -20.87 -0.99
C VAL A 255 -28.56 -20.01 0.25
N SER A 256 -28.02 -20.42 1.40
CA SER A 256 -27.77 -19.43 2.42
C SER A 256 -26.64 -18.57 1.86
N LEU A 257 -26.94 -17.33 1.56
CA LEU A 257 -25.99 -16.36 1.04
C LEU A 257 -24.95 -16.00 2.10
N LYS A 258 -24.27 -17.02 2.61
CA LYS A 258 -23.00 -16.82 3.23
C LYS A 258 -22.03 -16.41 2.12
N LYS A 259 -21.10 -15.57 2.46
CA LYS A 259 -20.03 -15.10 1.60
C LYS A 259 -19.40 -16.22 0.75
N ASP A 260 -19.32 -17.44 1.30
CA ASP A 260 -18.75 -18.61 0.68
C ASP A 260 -19.67 -19.29 -0.34
N GLU A 261 -20.96 -19.07 -0.26
CA GLU A 261 -21.96 -19.64 -1.17
C GLU A 261 -22.25 -18.76 -2.37
N LEU A 262 -21.93 -17.48 -2.29
CA LEU A 262 -21.94 -16.59 -3.48
C LEU A 262 -20.87 -16.97 -4.50
N SER A 263 -19.84 -17.68 -4.09
CA SER A 263 -18.84 -18.26 -5.00
C SER A 263 -19.41 -19.44 -5.81
N LEU A 264 -20.50 -20.06 -5.37
CA LEU A 264 -21.16 -21.15 -6.08
C LEU A 264 -21.99 -20.71 -7.28
N VAL A 265 -22.19 -19.42 -7.46
CA VAL A 265 -23.01 -18.84 -8.54
C VAL A 265 -22.12 -18.26 -9.64
N ASP A 266 -21.03 -18.93 -10.00
CA ASP A 266 -20.12 -18.49 -11.09
C ASP A 266 -19.94 -16.96 -11.16
N TRP A 267 -19.72 -16.39 -9.97
CA TRP A 267 -19.57 -14.95 -9.86
C TRP A 267 -18.14 -14.59 -10.25
N PRO A 268 -17.91 -13.70 -11.20
CA PRO A 268 -16.55 -13.28 -11.54
C PRO A 268 -15.86 -12.75 -10.30
N ASP A 269 -14.71 -13.31 -9.96
CA ASP A 269 -13.94 -13.08 -8.73
C ASP A 269 -13.64 -11.61 -8.39
N ASN A 270 -13.88 -10.69 -9.31
CA ASN A 270 -13.54 -9.28 -9.19
C ASN A 270 -14.73 -8.33 -9.18
N GLN A 271 -15.97 -8.83 -9.20
CA GLN A 271 -17.12 -7.94 -9.14
C GLN A 271 -17.62 -7.79 -7.70
N SER A 272 -17.55 -6.58 -7.21
CA SER A 272 -18.06 -6.29 -5.87
C SER A 272 -19.59 -6.36 -5.89
N LEU A 273 -20.12 -7.10 -4.94
CA LEU A 273 -21.55 -7.20 -4.63
C LEU A 273 -22.16 -5.91 -4.07
N THR A 274 -21.43 -4.82 -4.07
CA THR A 274 -21.68 -3.60 -3.35
C THR A 274 -22.94 -2.84 -3.77
N TYR A 275 -23.54 -3.20 -4.86
CA TYR A 275 -24.32 -2.16 -5.56
C TYR A 275 -25.81 -2.21 -5.36
N VAL A 276 -26.33 -3.27 -4.86
CA VAL A 276 -27.74 -3.50 -5.20
C VAL A 276 -28.66 -3.37 -4.03
N ALA A 277 -28.23 -3.81 -2.91
CA ALA A 277 -29.11 -3.87 -1.76
C ALA A 277 -29.44 -2.48 -1.22
N ALA A 278 -28.56 -1.51 -1.36
CA ALA A 278 -28.73 -0.17 -0.81
C ALA A 278 -29.83 0.67 -1.50
N ALA A 279 -30.26 0.25 -2.67
CA ALA A 279 -31.24 1.01 -3.46
C ALA A 279 -32.69 0.55 -3.31
N ILE A 280 -32.93 -0.58 -2.66
CA ILE A 280 -34.28 -1.18 -2.61
C ILE A 280 -34.77 -1.24 -1.15
N GLY A 281 -35.66 -0.35 -0.80
CA GLY A 281 -36.38 -0.45 0.47
C GLY A 281 -37.45 -1.55 0.46
N ASP A 282 -37.90 -1.97 1.63
CA ASP A 282 -38.88 -3.06 1.80
C ASP A 282 -40.17 -2.83 1.03
N GLY A 283 -40.60 -1.58 0.90
CA GLY A 283 -41.81 -1.23 0.15
C GLY A 283 -41.65 -1.53 -1.36
N ALA A 284 -40.54 -1.11 -1.95
CA ALA A 284 -40.22 -1.39 -3.35
C ALA A 284 -40.06 -2.89 -3.61
N PHE A 285 -39.55 -3.60 -2.62
CA PHE A 285 -39.36 -5.04 -2.70
C PHE A 285 -40.68 -5.82 -2.69
N LEU A 286 -41.63 -5.36 -1.90
CA LEU A 286 -43.01 -5.93 -1.82
C LEU A 286 -43.76 -5.75 -3.14
N ASP A 287 -43.65 -4.59 -3.75
CA ASP A 287 -44.36 -4.24 -4.97
C ASP A 287 -43.81 -4.97 -6.23
N GLN A 288 -42.62 -5.52 -6.15
CA GLN A 288 -41.94 -6.15 -7.27
C GLN A 288 -42.25 -7.64 -7.46
N ALA A 289 -43.18 -8.21 -6.73
CA ALA A 289 -43.58 -9.63 -6.85
C ALA A 289 -42.38 -10.60 -7.00
N TRP A 290 -41.33 -10.39 -6.22
CA TRP A 290 -40.12 -11.22 -6.24
C TRP A 290 -40.46 -12.59 -5.64
N HIS A 291 -40.41 -13.60 -6.45
CA HIS A 291 -40.71 -14.97 -6.03
C HIS A 291 -39.53 -15.64 -5.29
N GLY A 292 -38.69 -14.90 -4.63
CA GLY A 292 -37.67 -15.42 -3.72
C GLY A 292 -36.54 -16.21 -4.42
N ASP A 293 -36.46 -16.15 -5.74
CA ASP A 293 -35.38 -16.78 -6.46
C ASP A 293 -34.16 -15.89 -6.44
N VAL A 294 -33.12 -16.36 -5.79
CA VAL A 294 -31.83 -15.66 -5.66
C VAL A 294 -31.23 -15.37 -7.06
N ILE A 295 -31.46 -16.25 -8.01
CA ILE A 295 -30.99 -16.09 -9.38
C ILE A 295 -31.65 -14.88 -10.05
N ASP A 296 -32.93 -14.67 -9.82
CA ASP A 296 -33.64 -13.51 -10.35
C ASP A 296 -33.17 -12.21 -9.70
N MET A 297 -32.88 -12.25 -8.42
CA MET A 297 -32.23 -11.11 -7.73
C MET A 297 -30.86 -10.78 -8.31
N LEU A 298 -30.05 -11.76 -8.59
CA LEU A 298 -28.74 -11.57 -9.19
C LEU A 298 -28.85 -11.03 -10.64
N ARG A 299 -29.85 -11.50 -11.40
CA ARG A 299 -30.15 -11.00 -12.75
C ARG A 299 -30.64 -9.56 -12.71
N PHE A 300 -31.53 -9.24 -11.79
CA PHE A 300 -32.01 -7.87 -11.60
C PHE A 300 -30.86 -6.92 -11.32
N ARG A 301 -29.98 -7.32 -10.46
CA ARG A 301 -28.77 -6.56 -10.15
C ARG A 301 -27.90 -6.28 -11.39
N ASN A 302 -27.68 -7.29 -12.22
CA ASN A 302 -26.89 -7.14 -13.45
C ASN A 302 -27.59 -6.27 -14.50
N GLY A 303 -28.89 -6.12 -14.42
CA GLY A 303 -29.68 -5.22 -15.26
C GLY A 303 -29.66 -3.75 -14.81
N PHE A 304 -29.18 -3.49 -13.58
CA PHE A 304 -29.10 -2.12 -13.03
C PHE A 304 -27.71 -1.48 -13.17
N LEU A 305 -26.73 -2.23 -13.64
CA LEU A 305 -25.40 -1.77 -13.99
C LEU A 305 -25.31 -1.54 -15.48
#